data_905c3aae0eb4f0ad5b6e10b9be7fc68b
#
_entry.id   905c3aae0eb4f0ad5b6e10b9be7fc68b
#
_cell.length_a   1.000
_cell.length_b   1.000
_cell.length_c   1.000
_cell.angle_alpha   90.00
_cell.angle_beta   90.00
_cell.angle_gamma   90.00
#
_symmetry.space_group_name_H-M   'P 1'
#
loop_
_entity.id
_entity.type
_entity.pdbx_description
1 polymer ?
#
loop_
_entity_poly.entity_id
_entity_poly.type
_entity_poly.pdbx_seq_one_letter_code
_entity_poly.pdbx_strand_id
1 'polypeptide(L)'
;MDEDILEKLSELEHVQWCEWAGSISKYLDSLLAIIDKSDAELSDEDKLIVLNAHEKLEKWDKLMIPYSDLSEDEKEKDRAYARKALDIINP
;
A
#
# COMPACT_ATOMS: atom_id res chain seq x y z
N MET A 1 -21.55 -2.95 18.50
CA MET A 1 -21.24 -4.29 17.99
C MET A 1 -20.78 -4.29 16.55
N ASP A 2 -21.56 -3.75 15.64
CA ASP A 2 -21.17 -3.68 14.21
C ASP A 2 -19.93 -2.82 13.99
N GLU A 3 -19.75 -1.76 14.79
CA GLU A 3 -18.57 -0.90 14.72
C GLU A 3 -17.30 -1.63 15.11
N ASP A 4 -17.34 -2.51 16.10
CA ASP A 4 -16.18 -3.29 16.53
C ASP A 4 -15.77 -4.29 15.45
N ILE A 5 -16.75 -4.91 14.81
CA ILE A 5 -16.50 -5.83 13.69
C ILE A 5 -15.93 -5.07 12.52
N LEU A 6 -16.48 -3.91 12.19
CA LEU A 6 -15.98 -3.05 11.12
C LEU A 6 -14.52 -2.67 11.37
N GLU A 7 -14.17 -2.24 12.58
CA GLU A 7 -12.80 -1.84 12.90
C GLU A 7 -11.83 -3.03 12.86
N LYS A 8 -12.24 -4.21 13.32
CA LYS A 8 -11.42 -5.41 13.24
C LYS A 8 -11.18 -5.86 11.80
N LEU A 9 -12.20 -5.80 10.97
CA LEU A 9 -12.07 -6.12 9.55
C LEU A 9 -11.20 -5.08 8.84
N SER A 10 -11.33 -3.81 9.20
CA SER A 10 -10.51 -2.74 8.64
C SER A 10 -9.03 -2.92 9.00
N GLU A 11 -8.76 -3.29 10.23
CA GLU A 11 -7.40 -3.62 10.69
C GLU A 11 -6.83 -4.80 9.91
N LEU A 12 -7.63 -5.85 9.70
CA LEU A 12 -7.22 -7.01 8.91
C LEU A 12 -6.91 -6.64 7.46
N GLU A 13 -7.75 -5.79 6.86
CA GLU A 13 -7.51 -5.27 5.51
C GLU A 13 -6.17 -4.56 5.43
N HIS A 14 -5.86 -3.74 6.44
CA HIS A 14 -4.60 -3.03 6.49
C HIS A 14 -3.40 -3.98 6.65
N VAL A 15 -3.52 -5.00 7.50
CA VAL A 15 -2.48 -6.01 7.67
C VAL A 15 -2.21 -6.74 6.35
N GLN A 16 -3.25 -7.15 5.64
CA GLN A 16 -3.12 -7.79 4.33
C GLN A 16 -2.43 -6.88 3.32
N TRP A 17 -2.82 -5.61 3.29
CA TRP A 17 -2.19 -4.63 2.41
C TRP A 17 -0.71 -4.46 2.73
N CYS A 18 -0.36 -4.36 4.02
CA CYS A 18 1.04 -4.21 4.46
C CYS A 18 1.88 -5.42 4.04
N GLU A 19 1.35 -6.62 4.16
CA GLU A 19 2.06 -7.84 3.74
C GLU A 19 2.30 -7.83 2.24
N TRP A 20 1.27 -7.52 1.46
CA TRP A 20 1.36 -7.44 0.02
C TRP A 20 2.31 -6.32 -0.43
N ALA A 21 2.10 -5.12 0.07
CA ALA A 21 2.92 -3.96 -0.29
C ALA A 21 4.38 -4.15 0.11
N GLY A 22 4.63 -4.73 1.28
CA GLY A 22 5.98 -5.02 1.74
C GLY A 22 6.71 -6.02 0.85
N SER A 23 6.00 -7.06 0.40
CA SER A 23 6.56 -8.05 -0.52
C SER A 23 6.91 -7.44 -1.87
N ILE A 24 5.99 -6.66 -2.45
CA ILE A 24 6.21 -6.00 -3.75
C ILE A 24 7.30 -4.91 -3.64
N SER A 25 7.33 -4.17 -2.54
CA SER A 25 8.33 -3.12 -2.32
C SER A 25 9.76 -3.65 -2.38
N LYS A 26 10.01 -4.82 -1.84
CA LYS A 26 11.34 -5.46 -1.89
C LYS A 26 11.79 -5.71 -3.33
N TYR A 27 10.91 -6.21 -4.17
CA TYR A 27 11.23 -6.43 -5.58
C TYR A 27 11.45 -5.13 -6.33
N LEU A 28 10.60 -4.13 -6.08
CA LEU A 28 10.74 -2.82 -6.74
C LEU A 28 12.03 -2.13 -6.32
N ASP A 29 12.38 -2.17 -5.03
CA ASP A 29 13.65 -1.61 -4.54
C ASP A 29 14.84 -2.27 -5.23
N SER A 30 14.82 -3.59 -5.37
CA SER A 30 15.89 -4.35 -6.04
C SER A 30 15.99 -3.98 -7.51
N LEU A 31 14.87 -3.88 -8.22
CA LEU A 31 14.84 -3.48 -9.62
C LEU A 31 15.35 -2.05 -9.81
N LEU A 32 14.93 -1.13 -8.96
CA LEU A 32 15.38 0.26 -9.01
C LEU A 32 16.87 0.37 -8.72
N ALA A 33 17.41 -0.41 -7.78
CA ALA A 33 18.83 -0.46 -7.50
C ALA A 33 19.64 -0.92 -8.71
N ILE A 34 19.13 -1.90 -9.46
CA ILE A 34 19.78 -2.37 -10.70
C ILE A 34 19.79 -1.26 -11.74
N ILE A 35 18.66 -0.57 -11.91
CA ILE A 35 18.54 0.55 -12.86
C ILE A 35 19.49 1.68 -12.48
N ASP A 36 19.55 2.05 -11.20
CA ASP A 36 20.41 3.12 -10.70
C ASP A 36 21.89 2.80 -10.88
N LYS A 37 22.27 1.54 -10.84
CA LYS A 37 23.65 1.08 -11.05
C LYS A 37 24.02 0.97 -12.52
N SER A 38 23.03 0.92 -13.41
CA SER A 38 23.30 0.77 -14.83
C SER A 38 23.72 2.11 -15.43
N ASP A 39 24.66 2.09 -16.38
CA ASP A 39 25.04 3.27 -17.15
C ASP A 39 24.14 3.48 -18.36
N ALA A 40 23.01 2.79 -18.41
CA ALA A 40 22.08 2.89 -19.52
C ALA A 40 21.42 4.26 -19.56
N GLU A 41 21.42 4.88 -20.74
CA GLU A 41 20.66 6.11 -20.96
C GLU A 41 19.17 5.77 -21.02
N LEU A 42 18.42 6.36 -20.07
CA LEU A 42 16.97 6.21 -20.06
C LEU A 42 16.33 7.34 -20.87
N SER A 43 15.25 7.03 -21.58
CA SER A 43 14.41 8.04 -22.20
C SER A 43 13.77 8.91 -21.12
N ASP A 44 13.27 10.08 -21.50
CA ASP A 44 12.55 10.96 -20.56
C ASP A 44 11.33 10.27 -19.99
N GLU A 45 10.62 9.48 -20.81
CA GLU A 45 9.47 8.69 -20.34
C GLU A 45 9.89 7.65 -19.31
N ASP A 46 10.98 6.94 -19.54
CA ASP A 46 11.49 5.93 -18.61
C ASP A 46 11.97 6.56 -17.30
N LYS A 47 12.62 7.70 -17.38
CA LYS A 47 13.04 8.46 -16.18
C LYS A 47 11.84 8.84 -15.32
N LEU A 48 10.75 9.24 -15.95
CA LEU A 48 9.52 9.60 -15.24
C LEU A 48 8.90 8.37 -14.55
N ILE A 49 8.91 7.21 -15.21
CA ILE A 49 8.43 5.95 -14.64
C ILE A 49 9.25 5.59 -13.39
N VAL A 50 10.58 5.69 -13.48
CA VAL A 50 11.49 5.41 -12.36
C VAL A 50 11.21 6.36 -11.20
N LEU A 51 11.06 7.65 -11.47
CA LEU A 51 10.74 8.65 -10.45
C LEU A 51 9.41 8.34 -9.76
N ASN A 52 8.38 8.02 -10.54
CA ASN A 52 7.07 7.67 -10.02
C ASN A 52 7.11 6.41 -9.15
N ALA A 53 7.94 5.43 -9.52
CA ALA A 53 8.13 4.22 -8.72
C ALA A 53 8.77 4.55 -7.36
N HIS A 54 9.80 5.39 -7.33
CA HIS A 54 10.43 5.84 -6.09
C HIS A 54 9.44 6.56 -5.18
N GLU A 55 8.65 7.48 -5.74
CA GLU A 55 7.64 8.23 -4.98
C GLU A 55 6.57 7.31 -4.40
N LYS A 56 6.16 6.30 -5.16
CA LYS A 56 5.17 5.33 -4.71
C LYS A 56 5.70 4.50 -3.55
N LEU A 57 6.95 4.05 -3.63
CA LEU A 57 7.58 3.29 -2.56
C LEU A 57 7.71 4.12 -1.28
N GLU A 58 8.07 5.39 -1.38
CA GLU A 58 8.12 6.29 -0.23
C GLU A 58 6.75 6.45 0.42
N LYS A 59 5.71 6.62 -0.40
CA LYS A 59 4.34 6.74 0.07
C LYS A 59 3.89 5.46 0.77
N TRP A 60 4.17 4.30 0.19
CA TRP A 60 3.82 3.01 0.78
C TRP A 60 4.54 2.79 2.10
N ASP A 61 5.82 3.15 2.16
CA ASP A 61 6.61 3.01 3.39
C ASP A 61 5.98 3.77 4.56
N LYS A 62 5.48 4.97 4.30
CA LYS A 62 4.78 5.78 5.32
C LYS A 62 3.45 5.17 5.76
N LEU A 63 2.83 4.34 4.92
CA LEU A 63 1.55 3.68 5.22
C LEU A 63 1.72 2.30 5.85
N MET A 64 2.92 1.72 5.82
CA MET A 64 3.21 0.42 6.42
C MET A 64 3.47 0.55 7.93
N ILE A 65 2.47 1.10 8.63
CA ILE A 65 2.44 1.29 10.07
C ILE A 65 1.19 0.61 10.62
N PRO A 66 1.08 0.39 11.94
CA PRO A 66 -0.14 -0.20 12.50
C PRO A 66 -1.38 0.61 12.16
N TYR A 67 -2.49 -0.09 11.94
CA TYR A 67 -3.78 0.54 11.59
C TYR A 67 -4.15 1.64 12.58
N SER A 68 -3.93 1.42 13.88
CA SER A 68 -4.26 2.39 14.92
C SER A 68 -3.51 3.72 14.77
N ASP A 69 -2.36 3.71 14.08
CA ASP A 69 -1.52 4.91 13.88
C ASP A 69 -1.86 5.65 12.59
N LEU A 70 -2.73 5.09 11.74
CA LEU A 70 -3.15 5.73 10.51
C LEU A 70 -4.05 6.95 10.78
N SER A 71 -4.03 7.90 9.85
CA SER A 71 -5.01 8.99 9.86
C SER A 71 -6.41 8.46 9.63
N GLU A 72 -7.42 9.22 10.02
CA GLU A 72 -8.82 8.84 9.78
C GLU A 72 -9.12 8.65 8.30
N ASP A 73 -8.55 9.47 7.43
CA ASP A 73 -8.72 9.35 5.98
C ASP A 73 -8.17 8.03 5.46
N GLU A 74 -7.00 7.61 5.94
CA GLU A 74 -6.40 6.33 5.55
C GLU A 74 -7.18 5.15 6.12
N LYS A 75 -7.62 5.24 7.38
CA LYS A 75 -8.48 4.22 7.99
C LYS A 75 -9.79 4.05 7.21
N GLU A 76 -10.36 5.14 6.71
CA GLU A 76 -11.60 5.11 5.96
C GLU A 76 -11.47 4.32 4.65
N LYS A 77 -10.30 4.33 4.02
CA LYS A 77 -10.04 3.49 2.84
C LYS A 77 -10.16 2.01 3.17
N ASP A 78 -9.60 1.60 4.31
CA ASP A 78 -9.72 0.21 4.78
C ASP A 78 -11.15 -0.12 5.20
N ARG A 79 -11.84 0.83 5.84
CA ARG A 79 -13.25 0.66 6.23
C ARG A 79 -14.16 0.46 5.03
N ALA A 80 -13.86 1.11 3.91
CA ALA A 80 -14.63 0.95 2.68
C ALA A 80 -14.61 -0.50 2.18
N TYR A 81 -13.45 -1.15 2.22
CA TYR A 81 -13.33 -2.56 1.87
C TYR A 81 -13.98 -3.47 2.91
N ALA A 82 -13.84 -3.14 4.19
CA ALA A 82 -14.46 -3.89 5.27
C ALA A 82 -16.00 -3.88 5.16
N ARG A 83 -16.58 -2.74 4.76
CA ARG A 83 -18.04 -2.64 4.53
C ARG A 83 -18.47 -3.54 3.39
N LYS A 84 -17.66 -3.64 2.33
CA LYS A 84 -17.95 -4.54 1.21
C LYS A 84 -17.99 -6.00 1.67
N ALA A 85 -17.05 -6.38 2.54
CA ALA A 85 -17.02 -7.72 3.12
C ALA A 85 -18.26 -7.99 3.99
N LEU A 86 -18.65 -7.01 4.81
CA LEU A 86 -19.85 -7.12 5.64
C LEU A 86 -21.12 -7.25 4.80
N ASP A 87 -21.20 -6.55 3.68
CA ASP A 87 -22.34 -6.63 2.76
C ASP A 87 -22.49 -8.02 2.14
N ILE A 88 -21.38 -8.74 1.96
CA ILE A 88 -21.41 -10.13 1.47
C ILE A 88 -21.97 -11.06 2.54
N ILE A 89 -21.60 -10.83 3.80
CA ILE A 89 -22.05 -11.66 4.93
C ILE A 89 -23.49 -11.34 5.31
N ASN A 90 -23.86 -10.06 5.27
CA ASN A 90 -25.19 -9.56 5.63
C ASN A 90 -25.76 -8.74 4.47
N PRO A 91 -26.21 -9.40 3.38
CA PRO A 91 -26.73 -8.70 2.21
C PRO A 91 -28.06 -7.97 2.49
#